data_f7093729293e92c37bab8a5119705031
#
_entry.id   f7093729293e92c37bab8a5119705031
#
_cell.length_a   1.000
_cell.length_b   1.000
_cell.length_c   1.000
_cell.angle_alpha   90.00
_cell.angle_beta   90.00
_cell.angle_gamma   90.00
#
_symmetry.space_group_name_H-M   'P 1'
#
loop_
_entity.id
_entity.type
_entity.pdbx_description
1 polymer ?
#
loop_
_entity_poly.entity_id
_entity_poly.type
_entity_poly.pdbx_seq_one_letter_code
_entity_poly.pdbx_strand_id
1 'polypeptide(L)'
;VVPEEGLGPSKQDRIVVAALDVFGEHGTAKSTLQMVAKAAGVSVGLVQHHFGSKDRLIDAVNTYALGVIRAEMSRPLTASPGQSVLEMGRRVSFLLSQQLTAVDYLARLLVEGAPAGAAFFDSTAQIGLARWRRLAEEGGTVEDLDLEWAALNPLVLVMGAVIMRRHIDRHLPEPFVTPAQLERWKESVNKLLERGQIRQPPQ
;
A
#
# COMPACT_ATOMS: atom_id res chain seq x y z
N VAL A 1 -8.85 -2.93 -32.56
CA VAL A 1 -7.41 -2.72 -32.33
C VAL A 1 -7.00 -3.79 -31.35
N VAL A 2 -6.19 -4.75 -31.82
CA VAL A 2 -5.67 -5.89 -31.05
C VAL A 2 -4.67 -5.33 -30.03
N PRO A 3 -4.71 -5.71 -28.73
CA PRO A 3 -3.66 -5.35 -27.79
C PRO A 3 -2.35 -6.02 -28.25
N GLU A 4 -1.27 -5.25 -28.35
CA GLU A 4 0.08 -5.78 -28.55
C GLU A 4 0.48 -6.59 -27.30
N GLU A 5 0.28 -7.90 -27.35
CA GLU A 5 0.92 -8.85 -26.45
C GLU A 5 2.41 -8.92 -26.81
N GLY A 6 3.30 -8.58 -25.83
CA GLY A 6 4.66 -9.04 -25.94
C GLY A 6 5.82 -8.07 -25.73
N LEU A 7 5.65 -6.92 -25.08
CA LEU A 7 6.78 -6.11 -24.61
C LEU A 7 6.88 -6.24 -23.09
N GLY A 8 7.92 -6.92 -22.61
CA GLY A 8 8.31 -6.90 -21.19
C GLY A 8 8.51 -5.46 -20.71
N PRO A 9 8.64 -5.21 -19.38
CA PRO A 9 8.71 -3.88 -18.80
C PRO A 9 9.78 -3.03 -19.51
N SER A 10 9.40 -1.80 -19.86
CA SER A 10 10.31 -0.87 -20.54
C SER A 10 11.59 -0.63 -19.74
N LYS A 11 12.67 -0.15 -20.37
CA LYS A 11 13.89 0.23 -19.64
C LYS A 11 13.60 1.28 -18.57
N GLN A 12 12.68 2.19 -18.83
CA GLN A 12 12.23 3.20 -17.89
C GLN A 12 11.54 2.55 -16.67
N ASP A 13 10.62 1.60 -16.86
CA ASP A 13 9.94 0.89 -15.77
C ASP A 13 10.93 0.11 -14.91
N ARG A 14 11.91 -0.56 -15.54
CA ARG A 14 12.97 -1.27 -14.82
C ARG A 14 13.81 -0.35 -13.94
N ILE A 15 14.11 0.88 -14.42
CA ILE A 15 14.84 1.87 -13.63
C ILE A 15 13.98 2.33 -12.44
N VAL A 16 12.68 2.59 -12.64
CA VAL A 16 11.75 2.99 -11.56
C VAL A 16 11.65 1.92 -10.49
N VAL A 17 11.48 0.65 -10.87
CA VAL A 17 11.41 -0.47 -9.92
C VAL A 17 12.74 -0.61 -9.15
N ALA A 18 13.87 -0.57 -9.83
CA ALA A 18 15.19 -0.62 -9.15
C ALA A 18 15.42 0.60 -8.24
N ALA A 19 14.93 1.79 -8.63
CA ALA A 19 15.00 2.99 -7.80
C ALA A 19 14.12 2.86 -6.56
N LEU A 20 12.94 2.26 -6.69
CA LEU A 20 12.05 1.97 -5.56
C LEU A 20 12.75 1.09 -4.51
N ASP A 21 13.43 0.03 -4.92
CA ASP A 21 14.19 -0.84 -4.02
C ASP A 21 15.31 -0.08 -3.32
N VAL A 22 16.12 0.68 -4.09
CA VAL A 22 17.24 1.47 -3.56
C VAL A 22 16.76 2.56 -2.59
N PHE A 23 15.69 3.26 -2.92
CA PHE A 23 15.12 4.31 -2.06
C PHE A 23 14.42 3.72 -0.83
N GLY A 24 13.77 2.58 -0.97
CA GLY A 24 13.16 1.84 0.14
C GLY A 24 14.19 1.38 1.16
N GLU A 25 15.36 0.89 0.70
CA GLU A 25 16.43 0.39 1.58
C GLU A 25 17.24 1.52 2.23
N HIS A 26 17.68 2.51 1.43
CA HIS A 26 18.65 3.52 1.85
C HIS A 26 18.06 4.88 2.17
N GLY A 27 16.80 5.13 1.78
CA GLY A 27 16.16 6.45 1.78
C GLY A 27 16.59 7.30 0.58
N THR A 28 15.74 8.24 0.19
CA THR A 28 16.01 9.10 -0.97
C THR A 28 17.26 9.98 -0.78
N ALA A 29 17.50 10.49 0.43
CA ALA A 29 18.62 11.40 0.71
C ALA A 29 19.99 10.73 0.48
N LYS A 30 20.17 9.49 0.92
CA LYS A 30 21.44 8.76 0.85
C LYS A 30 21.65 8.02 -0.48
N SER A 31 20.63 7.86 -1.28
CA SER A 31 20.71 7.15 -2.57
C SER A 31 21.31 8.03 -3.67
N THR A 32 21.99 7.42 -4.62
CA THR A 32 22.58 8.09 -5.80
C THR A 32 22.08 7.48 -7.09
N LEU A 33 22.16 8.22 -8.21
CA LEU A 33 21.84 7.68 -9.53
C LEU A 33 22.76 6.51 -9.93
N GLN A 34 24.00 6.47 -9.42
CA GLN A 34 24.91 5.33 -9.61
C GLN A 34 24.38 4.06 -8.93
N MET A 35 23.84 4.16 -7.71
CA MET A 35 23.25 3.02 -7.02
C MET A 35 22.06 2.47 -7.80
N VAL A 36 21.18 3.37 -8.28
CA VAL A 36 20.02 3.00 -9.09
C VAL A 36 20.44 2.36 -10.42
N ALA A 37 21.40 2.95 -11.12
CA ALA A 37 21.91 2.43 -12.39
C ALA A 37 22.48 1.02 -12.22
N LYS A 38 23.27 0.80 -11.15
CA LYS A 38 23.81 -0.51 -10.79
C LYS A 38 22.70 -1.52 -10.51
N ALA A 39 21.70 -1.15 -9.70
CA ALA A 39 20.57 -2.02 -9.37
C ALA A 39 19.72 -2.36 -10.61
N ALA A 40 19.50 -1.39 -11.51
CA ALA A 40 18.74 -1.58 -12.75
C ALA A 40 19.53 -2.34 -13.86
N GLY A 41 20.84 -2.54 -13.69
CA GLY A 41 21.71 -3.13 -14.71
C GLY A 41 21.87 -2.26 -15.95
N VAL A 42 21.95 -0.92 -15.77
CA VAL A 42 22.07 0.07 -16.85
C VAL A 42 23.20 1.06 -16.56
N SER A 43 23.56 1.87 -17.57
CA SER A 43 24.52 2.98 -17.36
C SER A 43 23.85 4.17 -16.64
N VAL A 44 24.64 4.92 -15.88
CA VAL A 44 24.18 6.17 -15.25
C VAL A 44 23.66 7.17 -16.29
N GLY A 45 24.34 7.24 -17.47
CA GLY A 45 23.91 8.06 -18.58
C GLY A 45 22.51 7.72 -19.10
N LEU A 46 22.11 6.44 -19.08
CA LEU A 46 20.76 6.03 -19.45
C LEU A 46 19.73 6.48 -18.41
N VAL A 47 20.04 6.41 -17.12
CA VAL A 47 19.16 6.93 -16.05
C VAL A 47 18.98 8.45 -16.22
N GLN A 48 20.08 9.18 -16.46
CA GLN A 48 20.05 10.63 -16.71
C GLN A 48 19.29 10.98 -18.00
N HIS A 49 19.42 10.16 -19.04
CA HIS A 49 18.69 10.37 -20.29
C HIS A 49 17.16 10.25 -20.07
N HIS A 50 16.70 9.28 -19.29
CA HIS A 50 15.26 9.08 -19.05
C HIS A 50 14.66 10.07 -18.05
N PHE A 51 15.39 10.43 -17.00
CA PHE A 51 14.83 11.19 -15.87
C PHE A 51 15.45 12.59 -15.70
N GLY A 52 16.64 12.86 -16.27
CA GLY A 52 17.33 14.12 -16.17
C GLY A 52 17.96 14.37 -14.80
N SER A 53 17.19 14.27 -13.71
CA SER A 53 17.65 14.51 -12.35
C SER A 53 17.18 13.42 -11.37
N LYS A 54 17.81 13.40 -10.18
CA LYS A 54 17.40 12.51 -9.08
C LYS A 54 15.99 12.85 -8.60
N ASP A 55 15.63 14.14 -8.55
CA ASP A 55 14.31 14.56 -8.07
C ASP A 55 13.20 14.08 -9.02
N ARG A 56 13.40 14.18 -10.33
CA ARG A 56 12.44 13.62 -11.30
C ARG A 56 12.33 12.11 -11.23
N LEU A 57 13.42 11.41 -10.91
CA LEU A 57 13.38 9.98 -10.66
C LEU A 57 12.59 9.68 -9.38
N ILE A 58 12.78 10.47 -8.30
CA ILE A 58 11.99 10.35 -7.07
C ILE A 58 10.50 10.57 -7.36
N ASP A 59 10.14 11.59 -8.16
CA ASP A 59 8.74 11.83 -8.56
C ASP A 59 8.15 10.66 -9.35
N ALA A 60 8.93 10.05 -10.24
CA ALA A 60 8.49 8.87 -10.98
C ALA A 60 8.28 7.66 -10.05
N VAL A 61 9.15 7.45 -9.08
CA VAL A 61 9.01 6.39 -8.06
C VAL A 61 7.80 6.66 -7.15
N ASN A 62 7.58 7.90 -6.72
CA ASN A 62 6.40 8.30 -5.96
C ASN A 62 5.11 7.99 -6.74
N THR A 63 5.06 8.39 -8.02
CA THR A 63 3.92 8.14 -8.90
C THR A 63 3.65 6.63 -9.06
N TYR A 64 4.70 5.85 -9.27
CA TYR A 64 4.61 4.40 -9.38
C TYR A 64 4.08 3.75 -8.09
N ALA A 65 4.69 4.04 -6.94
CA ALA A 65 4.32 3.45 -5.66
C ALA A 65 2.87 3.82 -5.26
N LEU A 66 2.48 5.09 -5.42
CA LEU A 66 1.09 5.54 -5.21
C LEU A 66 0.13 4.86 -6.18
N GLY A 67 0.54 4.67 -7.44
CA GLY A 67 -0.25 3.98 -8.47
C GLY A 67 -0.54 2.53 -8.10
N VAL A 68 0.46 1.79 -7.59
CA VAL A 68 0.31 0.40 -7.13
C VAL A 68 -0.75 0.29 -6.03
N ILE A 69 -0.66 1.14 -5.00
CA ILE A 69 -1.63 1.12 -3.90
C ILE A 69 -3.02 1.52 -4.39
N ARG A 70 -3.11 2.61 -5.15
CA ARG A 70 -4.39 3.10 -5.68
C ARG A 70 -5.08 2.07 -6.57
N ALA A 71 -4.34 1.41 -7.47
CA ALA A 71 -4.89 0.41 -8.37
C ALA A 71 -5.57 -0.73 -7.60
N GLU A 72 -4.97 -1.20 -6.51
CA GLU A 72 -5.55 -2.27 -5.69
C GLU A 72 -6.68 -1.77 -4.78
N MET A 73 -6.48 -0.63 -4.11
CA MET A 73 -7.43 -0.14 -3.11
C MET A 73 -8.69 0.49 -3.73
N SER A 74 -8.63 1.04 -4.95
CA SER A 74 -9.79 1.68 -5.62
C SER A 74 -10.66 0.71 -6.41
N ARG A 75 -10.30 -0.56 -6.53
CA ARG A 75 -11.15 -1.54 -7.25
C ARG A 75 -12.54 -1.59 -6.60
N PRO A 76 -13.63 -1.62 -7.39
CA PRO A 76 -14.98 -1.72 -6.86
C PRO A 76 -15.16 -2.92 -5.93
N LEU A 77 -15.94 -2.78 -4.87
CA LEU A 77 -16.41 -3.86 -4.04
C LEU A 77 -17.87 -4.14 -4.42
N THR A 78 -18.14 -5.34 -4.86
CA THR A 78 -19.49 -5.79 -5.29
C THR A 78 -20.18 -6.66 -4.24
N ALA A 79 -19.58 -6.77 -3.06
CA ALA A 79 -19.96 -7.70 -2.02
C ALA A 79 -20.85 -7.03 -0.96
N SER A 80 -21.57 -7.85 -0.17
CA SER A 80 -22.29 -7.42 1.04
C SER A 80 -21.33 -6.77 2.06
N PRO A 81 -21.84 -6.01 3.06
CA PRO A 81 -21.01 -5.30 4.03
C PRO A 81 -19.90 -6.15 4.67
N GLY A 82 -20.24 -7.32 5.22
CA GLY A 82 -19.25 -8.24 5.81
C GLY A 82 -18.24 -8.78 4.80
N GLN A 83 -18.70 -9.15 3.60
CA GLN A 83 -17.82 -9.57 2.52
C GLN A 83 -16.88 -8.44 2.04
N SER A 84 -17.31 -7.18 2.16
CA SER A 84 -16.49 -6.01 1.84
C SER A 84 -15.29 -5.88 2.77
N VAL A 85 -15.44 -6.17 4.06
CA VAL A 85 -14.32 -6.22 5.04
C VAL A 85 -13.35 -7.33 4.69
N LEU A 86 -13.85 -8.54 4.42
CA LEU A 86 -13.02 -9.70 4.03
C LEU A 86 -12.23 -9.44 2.75
N GLU A 87 -12.89 -8.84 1.74
CA GLU A 87 -12.24 -8.50 0.48
C GLU A 87 -11.14 -7.45 0.68
N MET A 88 -11.37 -6.45 1.52
CA MET A 88 -10.36 -5.45 1.85
C MET A 88 -9.16 -6.07 2.56
N GLY A 89 -9.40 -6.97 3.50
CA GLY A 89 -8.34 -7.75 4.15
C GLY A 89 -7.49 -8.53 3.15
N ARG A 90 -8.10 -9.15 2.12
CA ARG A 90 -7.38 -9.83 1.03
C ARG A 90 -6.49 -8.89 0.22
N ARG A 91 -6.99 -7.69 -0.14
CA ARG A 91 -6.22 -6.68 -0.88
C ARG A 91 -5.02 -6.17 -0.09
N VAL A 92 -5.22 -5.90 1.20
CA VAL A 92 -4.12 -5.51 2.09
C VAL A 92 -3.08 -6.64 2.18
N SER A 93 -3.50 -7.90 2.36
CA SER A 93 -2.58 -9.04 2.38
C SER A 93 -1.84 -9.21 1.05
N PHE A 94 -2.50 -8.98 -0.09
CA PHE A 94 -1.85 -8.97 -1.40
C PHE A 94 -0.78 -7.88 -1.49
N LEU A 95 -1.08 -6.65 -1.07
CA LEU A 95 -0.11 -5.57 -1.07
C LEU A 95 1.11 -5.89 -0.17
N LEU A 96 0.88 -6.43 1.03
CA LEU A 96 1.94 -6.79 1.96
C LEU A 96 2.77 -7.99 1.51
N SER A 97 2.21 -8.90 0.71
CA SER A 97 2.93 -10.08 0.21
C SER A 97 3.60 -9.87 -1.14
N GLN A 98 2.99 -9.09 -2.05
CA GLN A 98 3.44 -8.95 -3.43
C GLN A 98 4.00 -7.57 -3.77
N GLN A 99 3.71 -6.54 -2.96
CA GLN A 99 4.08 -5.15 -3.22
C GLN A 99 4.76 -4.51 -2.00
N LEU A 100 5.42 -5.33 -1.19
CA LEU A 100 5.98 -4.91 0.10
C LEU A 100 6.95 -3.73 -0.04
N THR A 101 7.80 -3.73 -1.07
CA THR A 101 8.76 -2.64 -1.29
C THR A 101 8.06 -1.29 -1.50
N ALA A 102 6.95 -1.28 -2.25
CA ALA A 102 6.16 -0.05 -2.44
C ALA A 102 5.49 0.41 -1.13
N VAL A 103 4.97 -0.55 -0.35
CA VAL A 103 4.36 -0.26 0.96
C VAL A 103 5.40 0.27 1.95
N ASP A 104 6.57 -0.37 2.05
CA ASP A 104 7.68 0.05 2.93
C ASP A 104 8.22 1.43 2.54
N TYR A 105 8.36 1.70 1.25
CA TYR A 105 8.77 3.00 0.74
C TYR A 105 7.79 4.12 1.15
N LEU A 106 6.49 3.92 0.92
CA LEU A 106 5.46 4.89 1.28
C LEU A 106 5.33 5.06 2.80
N ALA A 107 5.44 3.99 3.58
CA ALA A 107 5.47 4.04 5.03
C ALA A 107 6.69 4.86 5.55
N ARG A 108 7.86 4.70 4.93
CA ARG A 108 9.04 5.51 5.22
C ARG A 108 8.78 6.99 4.94
N LEU A 109 8.26 7.33 3.76
CA LEU A 109 7.93 8.71 3.40
C LEU A 109 6.91 9.33 4.36
N LEU A 110 5.96 8.54 4.85
CA LEU A 110 4.99 8.98 5.85
C LEU A 110 5.68 9.33 7.17
N VAL A 111 6.58 8.46 7.67
CA VAL A 111 7.33 8.69 8.91
C VAL A 111 8.29 9.88 8.78
N GLU A 112 8.90 10.08 7.60
CA GLU A 112 9.79 11.20 7.30
C GLU A 112 9.04 12.53 7.10
N GLY A 113 7.70 12.53 7.08
CA GLY A 113 6.87 13.71 6.82
C GLY A 113 6.97 14.23 5.40
N ALA A 114 7.36 13.39 4.44
CA ALA A 114 7.49 13.77 3.04
C ALA A 114 6.12 13.99 2.39
N PRO A 115 5.98 14.96 1.43
CA PRO A 115 4.69 15.24 0.77
C PRO A 115 4.04 14.03 0.13
N ALA A 116 4.81 13.12 -0.46
CA ALA A 116 4.28 11.89 -1.06
C ALA A 116 3.74 10.91 -0.01
N GLY A 117 4.32 10.88 1.20
CA GLY A 117 3.79 10.12 2.34
C GLY A 117 2.44 10.66 2.81
N ALA A 118 2.31 11.99 2.94
CA ALA A 118 1.04 12.63 3.25
C ALA A 118 -0.02 12.34 2.17
N ALA A 119 0.32 12.50 0.89
CA ALA A 119 -0.57 12.22 -0.23
C ALA A 119 -1.04 10.74 -0.27
N PHE A 120 -0.16 9.81 0.10
CA PHE A 120 -0.52 8.39 0.27
C PHE A 120 -1.57 8.21 1.37
N PHE A 121 -1.31 8.77 2.55
CA PHE A 121 -2.21 8.66 3.70
C PHE A 121 -3.58 9.25 3.38
N ASP A 122 -3.61 10.50 2.90
CA ASP A 122 -4.84 11.24 2.61
C ASP A 122 -5.69 10.53 1.53
N SER A 123 -5.05 10.08 0.44
CA SER A 123 -5.78 9.39 -0.63
C SER A 123 -6.35 8.05 -0.17
N THR A 124 -5.64 7.31 0.68
CA THR A 124 -6.11 6.03 1.21
C THR A 124 -7.24 6.24 2.23
N ALA A 125 -7.12 7.24 3.10
CA ALA A 125 -8.17 7.63 4.03
C ALA A 125 -9.46 8.06 3.30
N GLN A 126 -9.34 8.86 2.22
CA GLN A 126 -10.48 9.27 1.39
C GLN A 126 -11.18 8.07 0.72
N ILE A 127 -10.43 7.12 0.18
CA ILE A 127 -11.00 5.88 -0.38
C ILE A 127 -11.75 5.10 0.70
N GLY A 128 -11.18 5.00 1.90
CA GLY A 128 -11.81 4.36 3.06
C GLY A 128 -13.11 5.06 3.45
N LEU A 129 -13.06 6.39 3.61
CA LEU A 129 -14.23 7.18 4.02
C LEU A 129 -15.37 7.09 3.00
N ALA A 130 -15.09 7.20 1.72
CA ALA A 130 -16.09 7.04 0.67
C ALA A 130 -16.78 5.67 0.73
N ARG A 131 -16.02 4.62 1.05
CA ARG A 131 -16.56 3.26 1.22
C ARG A 131 -17.44 3.13 2.45
N TRP A 132 -17.00 3.65 3.60
CA TRP A 132 -17.79 3.58 4.82
C TRP A 132 -19.07 4.39 4.74
N ARG A 133 -19.05 5.57 4.08
CA ARG A 133 -20.27 6.35 3.78
C ARG A 133 -21.28 5.54 2.96
N ARG A 134 -20.82 4.90 1.89
CA ARG A 134 -21.69 4.06 1.08
C ARG A 134 -22.28 2.90 1.89
N LEU A 135 -21.48 2.21 2.71
CA LEU A 135 -21.96 1.12 3.57
C LEU A 135 -23.00 1.62 4.59
N ALA A 136 -22.83 2.81 5.13
CA ALA A 136 -23.79 3.43 6.05
C ALA A 136 -25.10 3.79 5.34
N GLU A 137 -25.04 4.36 4.14
CA GLU A 137 -26.21 4.64 3.30
C GLU A 137 -27.02 3.36 2.96
N GLU A 138 -26.34 2.24 2.77
CA GLU A 138 -26.92 0.92 2.54
C GLU A 138 -27.42 0.25 3.83
N GLY A 139 -27.28 0.90 5.00
CA GLY A 139 -27.68 0.34 6.32
C GLY A 139 -26.82 -0.82 6.81
N GLY A 140 -25.63 -0.96 6.27
CA GLY A 140 -24.71 -2.06 6.55
C GLY A 140 -23.80 -1.85 7.76
N THR A 141 -23.85 -0.69 8.41
CA THR A 141 -23.02 -0.34 9.57
C THR A 141 -23.83 -0.40 10.88
N VAL A 142 -23.13 -0.43 12.02
CA VAL A 142 -23.75 -0.19 13.32
C VAL A 142 -24.32 1.22 13.39
N GLU A 143 -25.32 1.45 14.25
CA GLU A 143 -25.84 2.78 14.54
C GLU A 143 -24.72 3.62 15.19
N ASP A 144 -24.72 4.92 14.93
CA ASP A 144 -23.76 5.88 15.49
C ASP A 144 -22.28 5.60 15.17
N LEU A 145 -21.98 4.90 14.06
CA LEU A 145 -20.60 4.67 13.62
C LEU A 145 -19.95 6.00 13.24
N ASP A 146 -18.83 6.33 13.90
CA ASP A 146 -17.94 7.41 13.46
C ASP A 146 -17.24 7.00 12.17
N LEU A 147 -17.68 7.55 11.04
CA LEU A 147 -17.23 7.16 9.70
C LEU A 147 -15.77 7.56 9.42
N GLU A 148 -15.30 8.66 10.03
CA GLU A 148 -13.92 9.11 9.93
C GLU A 148 -13.00 8.09 10.63
N TRP A 149 -13.30 7.72 11.87
CA TRP A 149 -12.52 6.70 12.57
C TRP A 149 -12.69 5.30 12.00
N ALA A 150 -13.84 4.98 11.44
CA ALA A 150 -14.03 3.72 10.71
C ALA A 150 -13.11 3.59 9.49
N ALA A 151 -12.81 4.72 8.84
CA ALA A 151 -11.85 4.77 7.73
C ALA A 151 -10.40 4.79 8.21
N LEU A 152 -10.08 5.55 9.27
CA LEU A 152 -8.72 5.74 9.76
C LEU A 152 -8.17 4.53 10.52
N ASN A 153 -9.00 3.88 11.37
CA ASN A 153 -8.54 2.75 12.19
C ASN A 153 -7.89 1.62 11.38
N PRO A 154 -8.48 1.11 10.28
CA PRO A 154 -7.83 0.08 9.47
C PRO A 154 -6.50 0.55 8.88
N LEU A 155 -6.43 1.81 8.42
CA LEU A 155 -5.20 2.38 7.85
C LEU A 155 -4.10 2.47 8.91
N VAL A 156 -4.43 2.94 10.12
CA VAL A 156 -3.49 3.04 11.26
C VAL A 156 -3.00 1.64 11.66
N LEU A 157 -3.89 0.63 11.73
CA LEU A 157 -3.52 -0.76 12.04
C LEU A 157 -2.53 -1.32 11.01
N VAL A 158 -2.79 -1.10 9.71
CA VAL A 158 -1.89 -1.56 8.64
C VAL A 158 -0.54 -0.84 8.71
N MET A 159 -0.55 0.49 8.77
CA MET A 159 0.68 1.28 8.83
C MET A 159 1.46 1.02 10.11
N GLY A 160 0.78 0.87 11.24
CA GLY A 160 1.41 0.48 12.51
C GLY A 160 2.12 -0.88 12.40
N ALA A 161 1.47 -1.88 11.79
CA ALA A 161 2.08 -3.19 11.58
C ALA A 161 3.31 -3.13 10.65
N VAL A 162 3.25 -2.34 9.57
CA VAL A 162 4.37 -2.14 8.64
C VAL A 162 5.54 -1.41 9.31
N ILE A 163 5.28 -0.27 9.94
CA ILE A 163 6.32 0.58 10.55
C ILE A 163 6.98 -0.14 11.73
N MET A 164 6.20 -0.86 12.54
CA MET A 164 6.68 -1.58 13.72
C MET A 164 7.07 -3.03 13.42
N ARG A 165 7.09 -3.46 12.16
CA ARG A 165 7.29 -4.86 11.74
C ARG A 165 8.47 -5.54 12.45
N ARG A 166 9.64 -4.90 12.50
CA ARG A 166 10.84 -5.44 13.16
C ARG A 166 10.64 -5.70 14.67
N HIS A 167 9.75 -4.97 15.30
CA HIS A 167 9.39 -5.19 16.71
C HIS A 167 8.38 -6.32 16.84
N ILE A 168 7.40 -6.37 15.95
CA ILE A 168 6.37 -7.41 15.89
C ILE A 168 7.02 -8.78 15.63
N ASP A 169 7.97 -8.87 14.69
CA ASP A 169 8.67 -10.10 14.33
C ASP A 169 9.34 -10.81 15.53
N ARG A 170 9.74 -10.05 16.56
CA ARG A 170 10.32 -10.64 17.80
C ARG A 170 9.31 -11.38 18.68
N HIS A 171 8.01 -11.18 18.45
CA HIS A 171 6.92 -11.79 19.19
C HIS A 171 6.16 -12.85 18.37
N LEU A 172 6.59 -13.09 17.13
CA LEU A 172 5.98 -14.06 16.25
C LEU A 172 6.93 -15.27 16.03
N PRO A 173 6.39 -16.46 15.76
CA PRO A 173 7.20 -17.65 15.48
C PRO A 173 7.97 -17.56 14.15
N GLU A 174 7.53 -16.69 13.25
CA GLU A 174 8.11 -16.41 11.93
C GLU A 174 7.81 -14.95 11.52
N PRO A 175 8.51 -14.38 10.52
CA PRO A 175 8.34 -12.98 10.12
C PRO A 175 6.89 -12.65 9.76
N PHE A 176 6.43 -11.47 10.15
CA PHE A 176 5.07 -10.95 9.93
C PHE A 176 4.58 -11.07 8.48
N VAL A 177 5.49 -10.88 7.52
CA VAL A 177 5.16 -10.88 6.09
C VAL A 177 5.06 -12.29 5.46
N THR A 178 5.25 -13.36 6.25
CA THR A 178 5.00 -14.72 5.76
C THR A 178 3.50 -14.93 5.49
N PRO A 179 3.13 -15.78 4.53
CA PRO A 179 1.72 -16.05 4.22
C PRO A 179 0.90 -16.45 5.44
N ALA A 180 1.46 -17.28 6.32
CA ALA A 180 0.76 -17.75 7.52
C ALA A 180 0.50 -16.61 8.53
N GLN A 181 1.49 -15.72 8.76
CA GLN A 181 1.31 -14.60 9.69
C GLN A 181 0.41 -13.51 9.12
N LEU A 182 0.48 -13.22 7.81
CA LEU A 182 -0.43 -12.29 7.15
C LEU A 182 -1.88 -12.79 7.22
N GLU A 183 -2.11 -14.09 7.01
CA GLU A 183 -3.45 -14.67 7.13
C GLU A 183 -3.99 -14.55 8.55
N ARG A 184 -3.20 -14.96 9.55
CA ARG A 184 -3.54 -14.87 10.97
C ARG A 184 -3.83 -13.42 11.40
N TRP A 185 -3.02 -12.47 10.97
CA TRP A 185 -3.23 -11.05 11.26
C TRP A 185 -4.46 -10.50 10.57
N LYS A 186 -4.65 -10.80 9.29
CA LYS A 186 -5.85 -10.43 8.52
C LYS A 186 -7.13 -10.90 9.19
N GLU A 187 -7.19 -12.17 9.62
CA GLU A 187 -8.35 -12.70 10.34
C GLU A 187 -8.63 -11.96 11.64
N SER A 188 -7.57 -11.62 12.40
CA SER A 188 -7.70 -10.86 13.64
C SER A 188 -8.28 -9.48 13.39
N VAL A 189 -7.75 -8.74 12.41
CA VAL A 189 -8.22 -7.40 12.05
C VAL A 189 -9.64 -7.44 11.48
N ASN A 190 -9.95 -8.39 10.59
CA ASN A 190 -11.31 -8.54 10.06
C ASN A 190 -12.33 -8.76 11.17
N LYS A 191 -12.04 -9.61 12.15
CA LYS A 191 -12.92 -9.84 13.32
C LYS A 191 -13.16 -8.57 14.14
N LEU A 192 -12.13 -7.71 14.31
CA LEU A 192 -12.29 -6.43 14.99
C LEU A 192 -13.22 -5.49 14.21
N LEU A 193 -13.02 -5.36 12.89
CA LEU A 193 -13.82 -4.50 12.04
C LEU A 193 -15.27 -5.00 11.90
N GLU A 194 -15.46 -6.30 11.67
CA GLU A 194 -16.80 -6.89 11.54
C GLU A 194 -17.62 -6.72 12.82
N ARG A 195 -17.05 -6.97 13.99
CA ARG A 195 -17.78 -6.88 15.26
C ARG A 195 -18.03 -5.45 15.71
N GLY A 196 -17.09 -4.52 15.38
CA GLY A 196 -17.17 -3.15 15.85
C GLY A 196 -17.84 -2.18 14.87
N GLN A 197 -17.96 -2.51 13.58
CA GLN A 197 -18.35 -1.54 12.55
C GLN A 197 -19.49 -2.03 11.64
N ILE A 198 -19.68 -3.35 11.50
CA ILE A 198 -20.69 -3.92 10.60
C ILE A 198 -21.92 -4.33 11.43
N ARG A 199 -23.12 -3.97 10.94
CA ARG A 199 -24.39 -4.40 11.51
C ARG A 199 -24.51 -5.92 11.41
N GLN A 200 -24.66 -6.56 12.56
CA GLN A 200 -24.89 -8.01 12.61
C GLN A 200 -26.36 -8.28 12.25
N PRO A 201 -26.67 -9.36 11.51
CA PRO A 201 -28.05 -9.77 11.30
C PRO A 201 -28.69 -10.08 12.66
N PRO A 202 -30.01 -9.85 12.83
CA PRO A 202 -30.72 -10.26 14.04
C PRO A 202 -30.56 -11.78 14.23
N GLN A 203 -30.28 -12.19 15.48
CA GLN A 203 -30.19 -13.62 15.86
C GLN A 203 -31.57 -14.26 15.85
#